data_85dfeda20620183a3c073c5aa952782e
#
_entry.id   85dfeda20620183a3c073c5aa952782e
#
_cell.length_a   1.000
_cell.length_b   1.000
_cell.length_c   1.000
_cell.angle_alpha   90.00
_cell.angle_beta   90.00
_cell.angle_gamma   90.00
#
_symmetry.space_group_name_H-M   'P 1'
#
loop_
_entity.id
_entity.type
_entity.pdbx_description
1 polymer ?
#
loop_
_entity_poly.entity_id
_entity_poly.type
_entity_poly.pdbx_seq_one_letter_code
_entity_poly.pdbx_strand_id
1 'polypeptide(L)'
;MWYPSGGLFSETGVVLAGYGPEGSTEFGRLPDMERKLAASRAAIEKLHPGYGSQLARPIYVPWGKIPYNQGSWVRGFSDPGTGGGSAYYEGPYKEFIEPDDRVYFAGDHCSHLNAWMEGAVLAAHRALKMIGERVRSERPQPQRKRAAV
;
A
#
# COMPACT_ATOMS: atom_id res chain seq x y z
N MET A 1 -12.71 -0.90 12.11
CA MET A 1 -12.91 0.55 12.35
C MET A 1 -11.64 1.12 12.95
N TRP A 2 -11.25 2.32 12.58
CA TRP A 2 -10.03 2.95 13.07
C TRP A 2 -10.27 4.43 13.38
N TYR A 3 -9.69 4.90 14.46
CA TYR A 3 -9.81 6.27 14.94
C TYR A 3 -8.44 6.95 14.86
N PRO A 4 -8.23 7.86 13.89
CA PRO A 4 -6.97 8.60 13.81
C PRO A 4 -6.76 9.46 15.05
N SER A 5 -5.54 9.48 15.57
CA SER A 5 -5.19 10.25 16.78
C SER A 5 -5.22 11.78 16.58
N GLY A 6 -5.22 12.26 15.35
CA GLY A 6 -5.17 13.69 15.02
C GLY A 6 -6.36 14.53 15.46
N GLY A 7 -7.34 13.96 16.12
CA GLY A 7 -8.50 14.69 16.67
C GLY A 7 -8.85 14.30 18.09
N LEU A 8 -7.92 13.63 18.80
CA LEU A 8 -8.18 13.01 20.10
C LEU A 8 -8.74 13.98 21.16
N PHE A 9 -8.35 15.25 21.10
CA PHE A 9 -8.77 16.31 22.04
C PHE A 9 -9.68 17.36 21.41
N SER A 10 -10.21 17.12 20.19
CA SER A 10 -11.16 18.01 19.55
C SER A 10 -12.59 17.51 19.74
N GLU A 11 -13.55 18.43 19.69
CA GLU A 11 -14.99 18.08 19.76
C GLU A 11 -15.45 17.27 18.55
N THR A 12 -14.72 17.35 17.44
CA THR A 12 -15.00 16.59 16.21
C THR A 12 -13.75 15.86 15.76
N GLY A 13 -13.95 14.65 15.25
CA GLY A 13 -12.86 13.80 14.75
C GLY A 13 -13.22 13.14 13.43
N VAL A 14 -12.27 12.39 12.90
CA VAL A 14 -12.47 11.55 11.71
C VAL A 14 -12.50 10.10 12.14
N VAL A 15 -13.41 9.33 11.57
CA VAL A 15 -13.46 7.88 11.77
C VAL A 15 -13.41 7.16 10.43
N LEU A 16 -12.56 6.14 10.32
CA LEU A 16 -12.56 5.22 9.20
C LEU A 16 -13.63 4.15 9.46
N ALA A 17 -14.84 4.41 8.96
CA ALA A 17 -16.00 3.57 9.24
C ALA A 17 -16.08 2.30 8.37
N GLY A 18 -15.42 2.29 7.22
CA GLY A 18 -15.37 1.15 6.31
C GLY A 18 -14.03 1.08 5.58
N TYR A 19 -13.47 -0.12 5.49
CA TYR A 19 -12.23 -0.41 4.77
C TYR A 19 -12.28 -1.83 4.22
N GLY A 20 -11.99 -1.98 2.95
CA GLY A 20 -11.96 -3.29 2.32
C GLY A 20 -11.99 -3.23 0.79
N PRO A 21 -11.76 -4.37 0.13
CA PRO A 21 -11.77 -4.44 -1.33
C PRO A 21 -13.15 -4.08 -1.90
N GLU A 22 -13.18 -3.16 -2.85
CA GLU A 22 -14.40 -2.78 -3.56
C GLU A 22 -14.94 -4.00 -4.33
N GLY A 23 -16.25 -4.19 -4.26
CA GLY A 23 -16.95 -5.28 -4.96
C GLY A 23 -16.91 -6.65 -4.27
N SER A 24 -15.97 -6.92 -3.38
CA SER A 24 -15.88 -8.18 -2.62
C SER A 24 -16.57 -8.12 -1.26
N THR A 25 -16.72 -6.94 -0.68
CA THR A 25 -17.42 -6.73 0.60
C THR A 25 -18.87 -6.29 0.38
N GLU A 26 -19.75 -6.61 1.31
CA GLU A 26 -21.13 -6.13 1.30
C GLU A 26 -21.18 -4.59 1.24
N PHE A 27 -20.35 -3.93 2.04
CA PHE A 27 -20.23 -2.48 2.05
C PHE A 27 -19.75 -1.93 0.70
N GLY A 28 -18.77 -2.55 0.07
CA GLY A 28 -18.23 -2.14 -1.23
C GLY A 28 -19.26 -2.20 -2.36
N ARG A 29 -20.22 -3.13 -2.28
CA ARG A 29 -21.31 -3.31 -3.26
C ARG A 29 -22.45 -2.31 -3.12
N LEU A 30 -22.52 -1.55 -2.01
CA LEU A 30 -23.55 -0.53 -1.86
C LEU A 30 -23.43 0.52 -2.96
N PRO A 31 -24.55 0.85 -3.65
CA PRO A 31 -24.51 1.58 -4.92
C PRO A 31 -24.17 3.06 -4.78
N ASP A 32 -24.50 3.66 -3.65
CA ASP A 32 -24.42 5.11 -3.45
C ASP A 32 -23.86 5.48 -2.08
N MET A 33 -23.55 6.76 -1.92
CA MET A 33 -22.99 7.32 -0.70
C MET A 33 -23.98 7.30 0.46
N GLU A 34 -25.26 7.47 0.18
CA GLU A 34 -26.30 7.50 1.21
C GLU A 34 -26.41 6.13 1.91
N ARG A 35 -26.45 5.05 1.14
CA ARG A 35 -26.45 3.69 1.68
C ARG A 35 -25.16 3.32 2.40
N LYS A 36 -24.01 3.77 1.88
CA LYS A 36 -22.72 3.60 2.56
C LYS A 36 -22.69 4.33 3.91
N LEU A 37 -23.21 5.56 3.96
CA LEU A 37 -23.33 6.31 5.22
C LEU A 37 -24.29 5.65 6.19
N ALA A 38 -25.45 5.19 5.72
CA ALA A 38 -26.42 4.48 6.55
C ALA A 38 -25.84 3.19 7.15
N ALA A 39 -25.12 2.40 6.35
CA ALA A 39 -24.44 1.21 6.81
C ALA A 39 -23.33 1.53 7.84
N SER A 40 -22.57 2.60 7.61
CA SER A 40 -21.56 3.09 8.54
C SER A 40 -22.17 3.55 9.87
N ARG A 41 -23.29 4.28 9.82
CA ARG A 41 -24.05 4.69 11.01
C ARG A 41 -24.55 3.50 11.81
N ALA A 42 -25.11 2.50 11.14
CA ALA A 42 -25.57 1.28 11.77
C ALA A 42 -24.43 0.47 12.41
N ALA A 43 -23.25 0.44 11.77
CA ALA A 43 -22.09 -0.21 12.34
C ALA A 43 -21.53 0.53 13.57
N ILE A 44 -21.47 1.86 13.52
CA ILE A 44 -21.09 2.70 14.67
C ILE A 44 -22.09 2.52 15.82
N GLU A 45 -23.38 2.54 15.55
CA GLU A 45 -24.41 2.37 16.56
C GLU A 45 -24.28 1.05 17.32
N LYS A 46 -23.87 -0.04 16.63
CA LYS A 46 -23.60 -1.33 17.28
C LYS A 46 -22.39 -1.32 18.20
N LEU A 47 -21.35 -0.57 17.85
CA LEU A 47 -20.09 -0.50 18.62
C LEU A 47 -20.16 0.58 19.71
N HIS A 48 -20.84 1.67 19.41
CA HIS A 48 -20.96 2.86 20.26
C HIS A 48 -22.41 3.35 20.22
N PRO A 49 -23.30 2.79 21.06
CA PRO A 49 -24.71 3.17 21.12
C PRO A 49 -24.88 4.67 21.33
N GLY A 50 -25.77 5.30 20.54
CA GLY A 50 -26.02 6.74 20.56
C GLY A 50 -25.14 7.59 19.66
N TYR A 51 -24.08 7.01 19.04
CA TYR A 51 -23.13 7.77 18.23
C TYR A 51 -23.33 7.61 16.72
N GLY A 52 -24.11 6.66 16.26
CA GLY A 52 -24.31 6.42 14.84
C GLY A 52 -24.83 7.64 14.08
N SER A 53 -25.78 8.39 14.67
CA SER A 53 -26.36 9.60 14.07
C SER A 53 -25.37 10.77 13.95
N GLN A 54 -24.27 10.75 14.70
CA GLN A 54 -23.26 11.82 14.68
C GLN A 54 -22.34 11.74 13.47
N LEU A 55 -22.29 10.61 12.75
CA LEU A 55 -21.52 10.51 11.52
C LEU A 55 -22.11 11.43 10.44
N ALA A 56 -21.29 12.37 9.97
CA ALA A 56 -21.62 13.35 8.96
C ALA A 56 -20.46 13.50 7.96
N ARG A 57 -20.71 14.20 6.86
CA ARG A 57 -19.71 14.55 5.83
C ARG A 57 -18.85 13.34 5.37
N PRO A 58 -19.49 12.29 4.82
CA PRO A 58 -18.78 11.09 4.40
C PRO A 58 -17.85 11.38 3.22
N ILE A 59 -16.67 10.76 3.25
CA ILE A 59 -15.76 10.69 2.12
C ILE A 59 -15.61 9.20 1.77
N TYR A 60 -15.76 8.87 0.50
CA TYR A 60 -15.52 7.54 -0.02
C TYR A 60 -14.52 7.59 -1.18
N VAL A 61 -13.47 6.81 -1.10
CA VAL A 61 -12.44 6.76 -2.14
C VAL A 61 -12.48 5.38 -2.81
N PRO A 62 -13.10 5.26 -3.99
CA PRO A 62 -13.14 4.03 -4.77
C PRO A 62 -11.83 3.88 -5.57
N TRP A 63 -10.76 3.43 -4.95
CA TRP A 63 -9.43 3.34 -5.57
C TRP A 63 -9.42 2.62 -6.91
N GLY A 64 -10.24 1.56 -7.08
CA GLY A 64 -10.35 0.82 -8.34
C GLY A 64 -11.01 1.61 -9.48
N LYS A 65 -11.71 2.72 -9.18
CA LYS A 65 -12.36 3.60 -10.15
C LYS A 65 -11.59 4.88 -10.43
N ILE A 66 -10.52 5.13 -9.67
CA ILE A 66 -9.64 6.27 -9.93
C ILE A 66 -8.81 5.96 -11.18
N PRO A 67 -8.84 6.82 -12.23
CA PRO A 67 -8.07 6.61 -13.44
C PRO A 67 -6.59 6.33 -13.13
N TYR A 68 -6.03 5.31 -13.77
CA TYR A 68 -4.65 4.83 -13.67
C TYR A 68 -4.27 4.12 -12.36
N ASN A 69 -5.08 4.20 -11.28
CA ASN A 69 -4.78 3.49 -10.04
C ASN A 69 -5.12 1.99 -10.13
N GLN A 70 -6.27 1.65 -10.71
CA GLN A 70 -6.77 0.28 -10.87
C GLN A 70 -6.90 -0.54 -9.58
N GLY A 71 -6.67 0.08 -8.43
CA GLY A 71 -6.70 -0.54 -7.11
C GLY A 71 -5.99 0.32 -6.07
N SER A 72 -5.96 -0.15 -4.84
CA SER A 72 -5.32 0.53 -3.70
C SER A 72 -3.91 0.03 -3.42
N TRP A 73 -3.65 -1.25 -3.66
CA TRP A 73 -2.32 -1.87 -3.56
C TRP A 73 -2.30 -3.17 -4.37
N VAL A 74 -1.12 -3.63 -4.73
CA VAL A 74 -0.94 -4.95 -5.33
C VAL A 74 -1.11 -6.00 -4.24
N ARG A 75 -2.04 -6.92 -4.41
CA ARG A 75 -2.16 -8.07 -3.53
C ARG A 75 -0.97 -8.99 -3.79
N GLY A 76 -0.29 -9.33 -2.70
CA GLY A 76 0.97 -10.05 -2.73
C GLY A 76 0.94 -11.30 -3.60
N PHE A 77 2.09 -11.64 -4.10
CA PHE A 77 2.39 -12.83 -4.90
C PHE A 77 2.33 -14.12 -4.07
N SER A 78 1.43 -14.18 -3.08
CA SER A 78 1.21 -15.39 -2.31
C SER A 78 0.47 -16.40 -3.16
N ASP A 79 0.94 -17.64 -3.14
CA ASP A 79 0.19 -18.77 -3.65
C ASP A 79 -1.21 -18.77 -3.00
N PRO A 80 -2.29 -18.84 -3.78
CA PRO A 80 -3.66 -18.87 -3.27
C PRO A 80 -3.93 -19.95 -2.21
N GLY A 81 -3.10 -20.98 -2.16
CA GLY A 81 -3.23 -22.12 -1.23
C GLY A 81 -2.54 -21.93 0.13
N THR A 82 -1.67 -20.95 0.31
CA THR A 82 -0.79 -20.88 1.50
C THR A 82 -1.15 -19.78 2.52
N GLY A 83 -2.21 -19.02 2.28
CA GLY A 83 -2.75 -18.09 3.29
C GLY A 83 -1.80 -17.01 3.81
N GLY A 84 -0.74 -16.66 3.07
CA GLY A 84 0.13 -15.53 3.39
C GLY A 84 1.29 -15.82 4.36
N GLY A 85 1.72 -17.06 4.47
CA GLY A 85 2.90 -17.45 5.27
C GLY A 85 4.24 -17.23 4.58
N SER A 86 5.26 -18.01 4.93
CA SER A 86 6.63 -17.92 4.41
C SER A 86 6.76 -18.01 2.89
N ALA A 87 5.79 -18.62 2.21
CA ALA A 87 5.69 -18.64 0.75
C ALA A 87 5.55 -17.25 0.10
N TYR A 88 5.21 -16.22 0.88
CA TYR A 88 5.18 -14.84 0.39
C TYR A 88 6.57 -14.35 -0.07
N TYR A 89 7.63 -14.85 0.54
CA TYR A 89 9.01 -14.45 0.24
C TYR A 89 9.70 -15.36 -0.79
N GLU A 90 9.00 -16.36 -1.29
CA GLU A 90 9.48 -17.31 -2.28
C GLU A 90 8.72 -17.15 -3.60
N GLY A 91 9.23 -17.73 -4.67
CA GLY A 91 8.59 -17.65 -5.99
C GLY A 91 8.56 -16.24 -6.57
N PRO A 92 7.42 -15.74 -7.06
CA PRO A 92 7.32 -14.49 -7.82
C PRO A 92 7.89 -13.25 -7.11
N TYR A 93 7.88 -13.23 -5.77
CA TYR A 93 8.49 -12.12 -5.02
C TYR A 93 9.97 -11.99 -5.32
N LYS A 94 10.71 -13.09 -5.39
CA LYS A 94 12.16 -13.06 -5.69
C LYS A 94 12.43 -12.49 -7.08
N GLU A 95 11.58 -12.81 -8.05
CA GLU A 95 11.69 -12.27 -9.41
C GLU A 95 11.48 -10.75 -9.44
N PHE A 96 10.53 -10.24 -8.65
CA PHE A 96 10.24 -8.80 -8.58
C PHE A 96 11.27 -7.98 -7.81
N ILE A 97 12.06 -8.59 -6.95
CA ILE A 97 13.10 -7.86 -6.23
C ILE A 97 14.41 -7.78 -6.97
N GLU A 98 14.60 -8.63 -8.00
CA GLU A 98 15.76 -8.60 -8.87
C GLU A 98 15.52 -7.70 -10.09
N PRO A 99 16.53 -6.98 -10.58
CA PRO A 99 16.37 -6.19 -11.79
C PRO A 99 16.32 -7.08 -13.04
N ASP A 100 15.46 -6.68 -14.00
CA ASP A 100 15.51 -7.23 -15.35
C ASP A 100 16.37 -6.29 -16.22
N ASP A 101 17.63 -6.64 -16.41
CA ASP A 101 18.68 -5.83 -17.01
C ASP A 101 18.74 -4.42 -16.39
N ARG A 102 18.18 -3.42 -17.04
CA ARG A 102 18.15 -2.00 -16.60
C ARG A 102 16.79 -1.57 -16.04
N VAL A 103 15.85 -2.49 -15.93
CA VAL A 103 14.54 -2.24 -15.35
C VAL A 103 14.58 -2.65 -13.88
N TYR A 104 14.20 -1.74 -13.01
CA TYR A 104 14.16 -1.93 -11.55
C TYR A 104 12.74 -1.73 -11.07
N PHE A 105 12.31 -2.57 -10.13
CA PHE A 105 10.99 -2.51 -9.57
C PHE A 105 11.03 -1.97 -8.14
N ALA A 106 10.09 -1.09 -7.82
CA ALA A 106 9.89 -0.57 -6.49
C ALA A 106 8.40 -0.40 -6.19
N GLY A 107 8.03 -0.53 -4.95
CA GLY A 107 6.67 -0.46 -4.45
C GLY A 107 6.53 -1.33 -3.22
N ASP A 108 5.45 -1.19 -2.47
CA ASP A 108 5.21 -1.98 -1.27
C ASP A 108 5.18 -3.49 -1.56
N HIS A 109 4.70 -3.89 -2.73
CA HIS A 109 4.67 -5.27 -3.21
C HIS A 109 6.06 -5.87 -3.45
N CYS A 110 7.08 -5.03 -3.62
CA CYS A 110 8.48 -5.42 -3.71
C CYS A 110 9.19 -5.40 -2.35
N SER A 111 8.47 -5.51 -1.25
CA SER A 111 9.02 -5.55 0.10
C SER A 111 8.30 -6.58 0.98
N HIS A 112 8.88 -6.88 2.13
CA HIS A 112 8.23 -7.72 3.14
C HIS A 112 7.10 -7.01 3.90
N LEU A 113 6.89 -5.72 3.66
CA LEU A 113 5.82 -4.89 4.24
C LEU A 113 4.82 -4.50 3.16
N ASN A 114 4.22 -5.48 2.49
CA ASN A 114 3.20 -5.24 1.46
C ASN A 114 2.01 -4.49 2.04
N ALA A 115 1.43 -3.59 1.24
CA ALA A 115 0.34 -2.68 1.60
C ALA A 115 0.70 -1.60 2.65
N TRP A 116 1.99 -1.43 2.97
CA TRP A 116 2.47 -0.40 3.89
C TRP A 116 3.36 0.62 3.18
N MET A 117 3.27 1.88 3.57
CA MET A 117 4.11 2.96 3.03
C MET A 117 5.60 2.68 3.26
N GLU A 118 5.94 2.16 4.44
CA GLU A 118 7.30 1.74 4.80
C GLU A 118 7.85 0.71 3.82
N GLY A 119 7.00 -0.22 3.38
CA GLY A 119 7.36 -1.22 2.38
C GLY A 119 7.74 -0.60 1.04
N ALA A 120 6.99 0.40 0.59
CA ALA A 120 7.29 1.14 -0.64
C ALA A 120 8.63 1.90 -0.53
N VAL A 121 8.90 2.54 0.62
CA VAL A 121 10.16 3.25 0.88
C VAL A 121 11.34 2.27 0.90
N LEU A 122 11.22 1.14 1.59
CA LEU A 122 12.27 0.11 1.64
C LEU A 122 12.61 -0.43 0.23
N ALA A 123 11.58 -0.71 -0.57
CA ALA A 123 11.78 -1.17 -1.95
C ALA A 123 12.46 -0.11 -2.83
N ALA A 124 12.08 1.15 -2.69
CA ALA A 124 12.71 2.27 -3.39
C ALA A 124 14.20 2.41 -3.02
N HIS A 125 14.52 2.35 -1.73
CA HIS A 125 15.90 2.37 -1.26
C HIS A 125 16.75 1.21 -1.84
N ARG A 126 16.18 0.00 -1.88
CA ARG A 126 16.85 -1.14 -2.50
C ARG A 126 17.11 -0.90 -3.98
N ALA A 127 16.11 -0.49 -4.74
CA ALA A 127 16.25 -0.21 -6.16
C ALA A 127 17.31 0.86 -6.43
N LEU A 128 17.32 1.96 -5.69
CA LEU A 128 18.33 3.01 -5.78
C LEU A 128 19.73 2.51 -5.46
N LYS A 129 19.90 1.64 -4.46
CA LYS A 129 21.19 1.02 -4.13
C LYS A 129 21.70 0.19 -5.30
N MET A 130 20.87 -0.67 -5.88
CA MET A 130 21.23 -1.52 -7.01
C MET A 130 21.60 -0.70 -8.26
N ILE A 131 20.83 0.35 -8.57
CA ILE A 131 21.16 1.30 -9.64
C ILE A 131 22.51 1.96 -9.37
N GLY A 132 22.76 2.43 -8.17
CA GLY A 132 24.02 3.08 -7.79
C GLY A 132 25.23 2.14 -7.87
N GLU A 133 25.06 0.87 -7.51
CA GLU A 133 26.11 -0.15 -7.64
C GLU A 133 26.42 -0.43 -9.10
N ARG A 134 25.41 -0.59 -9.94
CA ARG A 134 25.59 -0.77 -11.39
C ARG A 134 26.30 0.42 -12.04
N VAL A 135 25.83 1.64 -11.79
CA VAL A 135 26.47 2.86 -12.33
C VAL A 135 27.93 2.96 -11.92
N ARG A 136 28.27 2.55 -10.69
CA ARG A 136 29.67 2.53 -10.23
C ARG A 136 30.49 1.48 -10.96
N SER A 137 29.93 0.30 -11.19
CA SER A 137 30.64 -0.78 -11.90
C SER A 137 30.86 -0.49 -13.39
N GLU A 138 29.92 0.21 -14.02
CA GLU A 138 29.97 0.60 -15.44
C GLU A 138 30.84 1.84 -15.69
N ARG A 139 31.25 2.60 -14.67
CA ARG A 139 32.14 3.75 -14.83
C ARG A 139 33.52 3.30 -15.25
N PRO A 140 34.12 3.88 -16.33
CA PRO A 140 35.51 3.64 -16.67
C PRO A 140 36.42 3.97 -15.48
N GLN A 141 37.23 3.03 -15.06
CA GLN A 141 38.23 3.29 -14.02
C GLN A 141 39.18 4.38 -14.53
N PRO A 142 39.47 5.44 -13.76
CA PRO A 142 40.48 6.44 -14.16
C PRO A 142 41.80 5.72 -14.35
N GLN A 143 42.34 5.82 -15.57
CA GLN A 143 43.68 5.28 -15.84
C GLN A 143 44.66 5.87 -14.82
N ARG A 144 45.21 5.04 -13.95
CA ARG A 144 46.32 5.45 -13.09
C ARG A 144 47.46 5.87 -14.03
N LYS A 145 47.73 7.17 -14.14
CA LYS A 145 48.95 7.65 -14.79
C LYS A 145 50.11 6.96 -14.08
N ARG A 146 50.81 6.06 -14.81
CA ARG A 146 52.05 5.53 -14.32
C ARG A 146 52.98 6.74 -14.13
N ALA A 147 53.41 6.96 -12.90
CA ALA A 147 54.49 7.92 -12.66
C ALA A 147 55.69 7.49 -13.51
N ALA A 148 56.12 8.34 -14.41
CA ALA A 148 57.39 8.15 -15.10
C ALA A 148 58.49 8.29 -14.04
N VAL A 149 59.29 7.23 -13.90
CA VAL A 149 60.51 7.21 -13.09
C VAL A 149 61.58 7.90 -13.86
#